data_718274da40164e36740765268732a5ca
#
_entry.id   718274da40164e36740765268732a5ca
#
_cell.length_a   1.000
_cell.length_b   1.000
_cell.length_c   1.000
_cell.angle_alpha   90.00
_cell.angle_beta   90.00
_cell.angle_gamma   90.00
#
_symmetry.space_group_name_H-M   'P 1'
#
loop_
_entity.id
_entity.type
_entity.pdbx_description
1 polymer ?
#
loop_
_entity_poly.entity_id
_entity_poly.type
_entity_poly.pdbx_seq_one_letter_code
_entity_poly.pdbx_strand_id
1 'polypeptide(L)'
;MSATKGTRVVTTLVHTARKGTHPWWHSSAICRIPHRVDHKLAQLLSKEAIQFARVGVDALLISPIPQMIWGVNPELAALVKHFHRVGVKIIVHLPAAAEWNTRDFNGPHSSDETVTTLLGRVRACVDAEVDGIDLGTLPLAHYGPNSSERQEFMHLLRLVMAEVANTDTLPILTSSLPHMDDADLKEILQESWFHHLRNDTLLDIEWKNPELCDSIANTFMNRDPLGHVAAWPALPYEDSELHRARTLFALALPGATYFNSPPSDAISPSFVLLIQQALRTRAEHGMGTGSLAHVRGLAWAGPDCLVHMSAQVLVVFNASDSTVVVPPEHRPLVSTGVLPTQLNSDTPLAPGQCAWFETARVRPRVFATE
;
A
#
# COMPACT_ATOMS: atom_id res chain seq x y z
N MET A 1 19.06 -30.57 -36.01
CA MET A 1 19.43 -30.13 -34.67
C MET A 1 19.25 -28.61 -34.63
N SER A 2 18.10 -28.16 -34.15
CA SER A 2 17.82 -26.72 -34.02
C SER A 2 18.40 -26.28 -32.68
N ALA A 3 19.40 -25.40 -32.72
CA ALA A 3 19.94 -24.79 -31.51
C ALA A 3 18.86 -23.91 -30.90
N THR A 4 18.31 -24.31 -29.77
CA THR A 4 17.47 -23.49 -28.94
C THR A 4 18.29 -22.26 -28.53
N LYS A 5 17.99 -21.09 -29.12
CA LYS A 5 18.55 -19.81 -28.67
C LYS A 5 18.15 -19.68 -27.19
N GLY A 6 19.11 -19.87 -26.29
CA GLY A 6 18.90 -19.66 -24.86
C GLY A 6 18.39 -18.24 -24.66
N THR A 7 17.20 -18.13 -24.07
CA THR A 7 16.59 -16.84 -23.74
C THR A 7 17.52 -16.14 -22.75
N ARG A 8 18.00 -14.95 -23.10
CA ARG A 8 18.89 -14.18 -22.23
C ARG A 8 18.08 -13.62 -21.06
N VAL A 9 18.53 -13.85 -19.84
CA VAL A 9 17.94 -13.20 -18.65
C VAL A 9 18.19 -11.69 -18.73
N VAL A 10 17.11 -10.92 -18.63
CA VAL A 10 17.12 -9.46 -18.65
C VAL A 10 16.54 -8.94 -17.35
N THR A 11 17.28 -8.05 -16.71
CA THR A 11 16.84 -7.35 -15.50
C THR A 11 16.68 -5.87 -15.82
N THR A 12 15.45 -5.35 -15.69
CA THR A 12 15.12 -3.94 -15.93
C THR A 12 14.86 -3.26 -14.59
N LEU A 13 15.73 -2.30 -14.24
CA LEU A 13 15.55 -1.50 -13.03
C LEU A 13 14.33 -0.59 -13.20
N VAL A 14 13.41 -0.65 -12.23
CA VAL A 14 12.15 0.11 -12.19
C VAL A 14 12.22 1.23 -11.14
N HIS A 15 12.85 0.95 -10.01
CA HIS A 15 13.00 1.87 -8.88
C HIS A 15 14.36 1.69 -8.24
N THR A 16 14.99 2.79 -7.84
CA THR A 16 16.26 2.79 -7.12
C THR A 16 16.04 2.90 -5.62
N ALA A 17 16.80 2.14 -4.84
CA ALA A 17 16.74 2.21 -3.39
C ALA A 17 16.94 3.64 -2.87
N ARG A 18 16.09 4.06 -1.95
CA ARG A 18 16.23 5.35 -1.27
C ARG A 18 17.34 5.24 -0.23
N LYS A 19 18.24 6.23 -0.21
CA LYS A 19 19.36 6.26 0.73
C LYS A 19 19.04 7.19 1.91
N GLY A 20 19.58 6.85 3.08
CA GLY A 20 19.44 7.65 4.31
C GLY A 20 18.36 7.16 5.26
N THR A 21 18.08 7.94 6.29
CA THR A 21 16.96 7.72 7.22
C THR A 21 15.68 8.22 6.59
N HIS A 22 14.63 7.43 6.71
CA HIS A 22 13.33 7.77 6.13
C HIS A 22 12.28 7.94 7.22
N PRO A 23 11.33 8.87 7.06
CA PRO A 23 10.16 8.93 7.92
C PRO A 23 9.42 7.58 7.91
N TRP A 24 8.72 7.28 9.01
CA TRP A 24 8.04 6.00 9.20
C TRP A 24 7.09 5.63 8.05
N TRP A 25 6.43 6.62 7.47
CA TRP A 25 5.44 6.44 6.42
C TRP A 25 6.02 6.07 5.05
N HIS A 26 7.36 6.19 4.85
CA HIS A 26 7.97 5.89 3.54
C HIS A 26 7.85 4.42 3.11
N SER A 27 7.82 3.50 4.07
CA SER A 27 7.83 2.05 3.81
C SER A 27 6.82 1.28 4.66
N SER A 28 5.87 2.01 5.24
CA SER A 28 4.93 1.47 6.21
C SER A 28 3.99 0.42 5.62
N ALA A 29 3.68 -0.57 6.44
CA ALA A 29 2.61 -1.52 6.23
C ALA A 29 1.37 -1.08 7.02
N ILE A 30 0.33 -0.68 6.31
CA ILE A 30 -0.87 -0.07 6.89
C ILE A 30 -2.03 -1.05 6.78
N CYS A 31 -2.53 -1.50 7.92
CA CYS A 31 -3.68 -2.38 8.01
C CYS A 31 -4.98 -1.56 8.04
N ARG A 32 -5.82 -1.71 7.03
CA ARG A 32 -7.13 -1.07 6.98
C ARG A 32 -8.16 -1.94 7.72
N ILE A 33 -8.88 -1.32 8.66
CA ILE A 33 -10.04 -1.93 9.32
C ILE A 33 -11.26 -1.65 8.43
N PRO A 34 -11.91 -2.68 7.84
CA PRO A 34 -12.93 -2.48 6.81
C PRO A 34 -14.26 -1.97 7.37
N HIS A 35 -14.48 -2.11 8.67
CA HIS A 35 -15.73 -1.72 9.34
C HIS A 35 -15.63 -0.34 9.97
N ARG A 36 -16.77 0.33 10.09
CA ARG A 36 -16.85 1.56 10.90
C ARG A 36 -16.52 1.25 12.36
N VAL A 37 -15.63 2.05 12.94
CA VAL A 37 -15.20 1.90 14.33
C VAL A 37 -16.19 2.66 15.21
N ASP A 38 -17.04 1.91 15.91
CA ASP A 38 -17.88 2.36 17.00
C ASP A 38 -17.19 2.13 18.37
N HIS A 39 -17.83 2.49 19.44
CA HIS A 39 -17.33 2.32 20.80
C HIS A 39 -16.94 0.87 21.13
N LYS A 40 -17.72 -0.10 20.68
CA LYS A 40 -17.47 -1.53 20.95
C LYS A 40 -16.24 -2.02 20.17
N LEU A 41 -16.16 -1.67 18.91
CA LEU A 41 -15.01 -2.05 18.08
C LEU A 41 -13.74 -1.33 18.52
N ALA A 42 -13.80 -0.05 18.96
CA ALA A 42 -12.66 0.67 19.51
C ALA A 42 -12.09 -0.03 20.76
N GLN A 43 -12.96 -0.53 21.65
CA GLN A 43 -12.53 -1.30 22.82
C GLN A 43 -11.91 -2.66 22.43
N LEU A 44 -12.45 -3.32 21.41
CA LEU A 44 -11.89 -4.58 20.90
C LEU A 44 -10.52 -4.34 20.28
N LEU A 45 -10.39 -3.36 19.40
CA LEU A 45 -9.10 -2.97 18.78
C LEU A 45 -8.05 -2.63 19.84
N SER A 46 -8.44 -1.92 20.91
CA SER A 46 -7.53 -1.62 22.01
C SER A 46 -7.01 -2.88 22.70
N LYS A 47 -7.83 -3.92 22.87
CA LYS A 47 -7.40 -5.21 23.43
C LYS A 47 -6.45 -5.95 22.50
N GLU A 48 -6.64 -5.82 21.21
CA GLU A 48 -5.85 -6.50 20.16
C GLU A 48 -4.59 -5.70 19.74
N ALA A 49 -4.35 -4.51 20.27
CA ALA A 49 -3.27 -3.62 19.86
C ALA A 49 -1.88 -4.33 19.86
N ILE A 50 -1.60 -5.14 20.88
CA ILE A 50 -0.34 -5.91 20.97
C ILE A 50 -0.23 -6.93 19.82
N GLN A 51 -1.34 -7.49 19.36
CA GLN A 51 -1.33 -8.45 18.25
C GLN A 51 -0.98 -7.76 16.94
N PHE A 52 -1.52 -6.57 16.66
CA PHE A 52 -1.14 -5.78 15.50
C PHE A 52 0.37 -5.46 15.50
N ALA A 53 0.91 -5.06 16.65
CA ALA A 53 2.34 -4.81 16.79
C ALA A 53 3.17 -6.10 16.53
N ARG A 54 2.74 -7.26 17.06
CA ARG A 54 3.42 -8.55 16.84
C ARG A 54 3.37 -9.02 15.39
N VAL A 55 2.30 -8.71 14.67
CA VAL A 55 2.19 -8.98 13.22
C VAL A 55 3.16 -8.11 12.42
N GLY A 56 3.60 -6.98 12.97
CA GLY A 56 4.52 -6.05 12.30
C GLY A 56 3.78 -4.95 11.53
N VAL A 57 2.55 -4.63 11.93
CA VAL A 57 1.78 -3.51 11.36
C VAL A 57 2.35 -2.19 11.88
N ASP A 58 2.66 -1.26 10.99
CA ASP A 58 3.18 0.06 11.36
C ASP A 58 2.04 1.03 11.72
N ALA A 59 0.91 0.92 11.04
CA ALA A 59 -0.26 1.77 11.30
C ALA A 59 -1.58 1.06 11.03
N LEU A 60 -2.64 1.48 11.73
CA LEU A 60 -4.02 1.14 11.39
C LEU A 60 -4.68 2.32 10.67
N LEU A 61 -5.38 2.02 9.58
CA LEU A 61 -6.33 2.93 8.94
C LEU A 61 -7.73 2.56 9.42
N ILE A 62 -8.35 3.44 10.20
CA ILE A 62 -9.67 3.24 10.81
C ILE A 62 -10.69 4.24 10.30
N SER A 63 -11.96 3.85 10.25
CA SER A 63 -13.10 4.72 9.90
C SER A 63 -14.02 4.91 11.12
N PRO A 64 -13.74 5.88 12.02
CA PRO A 64 -14.58 6.09 13.20
C PRO A 64 -16.00 6.53 12.83
N ILE A 65 -16.97 6.25 13.71
CA ILE A 65 -18.30 6.84 13.58
C ILE A 65 -18.22 8.37 13.79
N PRO A 66 -19.13 9.16 13.19
CA PRO A 66 -19.08 10.63 13.26
C PRO A 66 -18.99 11.19 14.68
N GLN A 67 -19.61 10.53 15.66
CA GLN A 67 -19.59 10.95 17.06
C GLN A 67 -18.18 10.90 17.69
N MET A 68 -17.31 10.01 17.22
CA MET A 68 -15.93 9.90 17.71
C MET A 68 -14.99 10.95 17.14
N ILE A 69 -15.38 11.59 16.06
CA ILE A 69 -14.58 12.61 15.34
C ILE A 69 -15.29 13.97 15.32
N TRP A 70 -15.99 14.31 16.42
CA TRP A 70 -16.67 15.58 16.58
C TRP A 70 -16.29 16.22 17.93
N GLY A 71 -15.73 17.43 17.85
CA GLY A 71 -15.20 18.13 19.04
C GLY A 71 -14.10 17.34 19.76
N VAL A 72 -13.85 17.69 21.01
CA VAL A 72 -12.88 16.97 21.84
C VAL A 72 -13.47 15.61 22.24
N ASN A 73 -12.97 14.53 21.63
CA ASN A 73 -13.45 13.19 21.91
C ASN A 73 -12.38 12.38 22.68
N PRO A 74 -12.61 12.07 23.97
CA PRO A 74 -11.63 11.36 24.79
C PRO A 74 -11.45 9.91 24.37
N GLU A 75 -12.41 9.33 23.66
CA GLU A 75 -12.35 7.93 23.25
C GLU A 75 -11.39 7.72 22.10
N LEU A 76 -11.42 8.59 21.07
CA LEU A 76 -10.46 8.55 19.98
C LEU A 76 -9.04 8.79 20.53
N ALA A 77 -8.86 9.79 21.38
CA ALA A 77 -7.56 10.09 22.01
C ALA A 77 -7.06 8.90 22.87
N ALA A 78 -7.95 8.23 23.60
CA ALA A 78 -7.57 7.04 24.37
C ALA A 78 -7.15 5.87 23.47
N LEU A 79 -7.86 5.65 22.36
CA LEU A 79 -7.52 4.64 21.35
C LEU A 79 -6.13 4.91 20.75
N VAL A 80 -5.89 6.13 20.28
CA VAL A 80 -4.60 6.57 19.74
C VAL A 80 -3.48 6.33 20.74
N LYS A 81 -3.61 6.85 21.95
CA LYS A 81 -2.62 6.68 23.03
C LYS A 81 -2.37 5.21 23.37
N HIS A 82 -3.37 4.36 23.26
CA HIS A 82 -3.22 2.94 23.52
C HIS A 82 -2.34 2.27 22.45
N PHE A 83 -2.57 2.58 21.17
CA PHE A 83 -1.77 2.07 20.07
C PHE A 83 -0.35 2.63 20.07
N HIS A 84 -0.15 3.91 20.41
CA HIS A 84 1.18 4.51 20.54
C HIS A 84 2.06 3.76 21.58
N ARG A 85 1.49 3.26 22.66
CA ARG A 85 2.23 2.49 23.68
C ARG A 85 2.82 1.19 23.14
N VAL A 86 2.26 0.64 22.09
CA VAL A 86 2.76 -0.58 21.44
C VAL A 86 3.49 -0.29 20.13
N GLY A 87 3.71 0.98 19.81
CA GLY A 87 4.46 1.41 18.63
C GLY A 87 3.67 1.42 17.32
N VAL A 88 2.35 1.21 17.37
CA VAL A 88 1.48 1.24 16.18
C VAL A 88 0.82 2.62 16.07
N LYS A 89 0.76 3.14 14.86
CA LYS A 89 0.20 4.45 14.54
C LYS A 89 -1.27 4.36 14.13
N ILE A 90 -1.99 5.48 14.21
CA ILE A 90 -3.41 5.55 13.83
C ILE A 90 -3.60 6.58 12.72
N ILE A 91 -4.16 6.14 11.61
CA ILE A 91 -4.63 6.97 10.51
C ILE A 91 -6.17 6.95 10.52
N VAL A 92 -6.80 8.11 10.48
CA VAL A 92 -8.26 8.22 10.46
C VAL A 92 -8.74 8.49 9.05
N HIS A 93 -9.66 7.66 8.56
CA HIS A 93 -10.33 7.85 7.27
C HIS A 93 -11.47 8.86 7.40
N LEU A 94 -11.30 9.99 6.73
CA LEU A 94 -12.27 11.06 6.56
C LEU A 94 -12.55 11.25 5.06
N PRO A 95 -13.55 10.56 4.48
CA PRO A 95 -13.77 10.60 3.03
C PRO A 95 -14.30 11.96 2.58
N ALA A 96 -13.41 12.90 2.30
CA ALA A 96 -13.75 14.25 1.88
C ALA A 96 -14.68 14.27 0.65
N ALA A 97 -14.47 13.38 -0.31
CA ALA A 97 -15.30 13.27 -1.50
C ALA A 97 -16.73 12.79 -1.20
N ALA A 98 -16.92 11.89 -0.23
CA ALA A 98 -18.26 11.41 0.13
C ALA A 98 -19.12 12.54 0.74
N GLU A 99 -18.51 13.39 1.55
CA GLU A 99 -19.18 14.57 2.11
C GLU A 99 -19.39 15.65 1.07
N TRP A 100 -18.47 15.78 0.13
CA TRP A 100 -18.56 16.70 -0.99
C TRP A 100 -19.64 16.31 -2.01
N ASN A 101 -19.76 15.03 -2.38
CA ASN A 101 -20.72 14.53 -3.37
C ASN A 101 -22.16 14.41 -2.83
N THR A 102 -22.36 14.38 -1.52
CA THR A 102 -23.70 14.43 -0.91
C THR A 102 -24.31 15.84 -0.96
N ARG A 103 -23.58 16.80 -1.49
CA ARG A 103 -24.12 18.12 -1.79
C ARG A 103 -25.21 17.99 -2.84
N ASP A 104 -26.39 18.16 -2.42
CA ASP A 104 -27.42 18.63 -3.30
C ASP A 104 -27.14 20.12 -3.55
N PHE A 105 -26.60 20.49 -4.72
CA PHE A 105 -26.32 21.89 -5.07
C PHE A 105 -27.58 22.77 -5.01
N ASN A 106 -28.75 22.16 -4.91
CA ASN A 106 -30.05 22.77 -4.73
C ASN A 106 -30.67 22.52 -3.33
N GLY A 107 -29.94 21.86 -2.42
CA GLY A 107 -30.44 21.51 -1.09
C GLY A 107 -30.14 22.56 -0.01
N PRO A 108 -30.73 22.39 1.22
CA PRO A 108 -30.59 23.34 2.31
C PRO A 108 -29.20 23.38 2.98
N HIS A 109 -28.26 22.49 2.61
CA HIS A 109 -26.91 22.49 3.14
C HIS A 109 -25.99 23.31 2.24
N SER A 110 -25.54 24.46 2.75
CA SER A 110 -24.60 25.33 2.04
C SER A 110 -23.21 24.64 1.92
N SER A 111 -22.45 25.02 0.89
CA SER A 111 -21.05 24.62 0.74
C SER A 111 -20.23 24.91 2.00
N ASP A 112 -20.53 25.99 2.69
CA ASP A 112 -19.83 26.43 3.91
C ASP A 112 -20.06 25.50 5.10
N GLU A 113 -21.26 24.90 5.24
CA GLU A 113 -21.57 23.95 6.30
C GLU A 113 -20.79 22.64 6.12
N THR A 114 -20.69 22.14 4.90
CA THR A 114 -19.90 20.94 4.57
C THR A 114 -18.41 21.16 4.85
N VAL A 115 -17.87 22.30 4.44
CA VAL A 115 -16.46 22.69 4.71
C VAL A 115 -16.23 22.80 6.21
N THR A 116 -17.11 23.51 6.93
CA THR A 116 -17.00 23.67 8.38
C THR A 116 -17.06 22.34 9.13
N THR A 117 -17.93 21.43 8.69
CA THR A 117 -18.03 20.08 9.26
C THR A 117 -16.78 19.27 9.05
N LEU A 118 -16.22 19.25 7.82
CA LEU A 118 -14.98 18.53 7.53
C LEU A 118 -13.80 19.10 8.32
N LEU A 119 -13.61 20.40 8.36
CA LEU A 119 -12.56 21.05 9.14
C LEU A 119 -12.72 20.80 10.63
N GLY A 120 -13.95 20.79 11.15
CA GLY A 120 -14.23 20.42 12.55
C GLY A 120 -13.80 18.99 12.88
N ARG A 121 -13.98 18.04 11.96
CA ARG A 121 -13.52 16.66 12.10
C ARG A 121 -12.01 16.52 11.98
N VAL A 122 -11.38 17.28 11.07
CA VAL A 122 -9.92 17.36 10.98
C VAL A 122 -9.33 17.82 12.30
N ARG A 123 -9.86 18.91 12.89
CA ARG A 123 -9.45 19.40 14.21
C ARG A 123 -9.60 18.34 15.30
N ALA A 124 -10.75 17.66 15.36
CA ALA A 124 -10.96 16.60 16.33
C ALA A 124 -9.94 15.45 16.20
N CYS A 125 -9.53 15.12 15.00
CA CYS A 125 -8.46 14.13 14.75
C CYS A 125 -7.10 14.64 15.23
N VAL A 126 -6.78 15.89 14.93
CA VAL A 126 -5.53 16.55 15.35
C VAL A 126 -5.46 16.64 16.88
N ASP A 127 -6.54 17.08 17.54
CA ASP A 127 -6.63 17.16 19.00
C ASP A 127 -6.51 15.78 19.68
N ALA A 128 -6.87 14.71 18.97
CA ALA A 128 -6.69 13.34 19.42
C ALA A 128 -5.29 12.78 19.13
N GLU A 129 -4.38 13.57 18.58
CA GLU A 129 -3.00 13.21 18.24
C GLU A 129 -2.89 12.02 17.26
N VAL A 130 -3.80 11.94 16.26
CA VAL A 130 -3.68 10.91 15.23
C VAL A 130 -2.44 11.11 14.39
N ASP A 131 -1.83 10.02 13.92
CA ASP A 131 -0.61 10.06 13.10
C ASP A 131 -0.87 10.37 11.63
N GLY A 132 -2.13 10.27 11.20
CA GLY A 132 -2.50 10.58 9.83
C GLY A 132 -3.99 10.74 9.61
N ILE A 133 -4.31 11.44 8.52
CA ILE A 133 -5.68 11.62 8.03
C ILE A 133 -5.74 11.15 6.58
N ASP A 134 -6.66 10.25 6.29
CA ASP A 134 -6.91 9.72 4.95
C ASP A 134 -8.20 10.34 4.39
N LEU A 135 -8.07 11.09 3.29
CA LEU A 135 -9.20 11.79 2.68
C LEU A 135 -10.01 10.91 1.70
N GLY A 136 -9.70 9.60 1.66
CA GLY A 136 -10.37 8.67 0.76
C GLY A 136 -9.98 8.90 -0.71
N THR A 137 -10.87 8.55 -1.63
CA THR A 137 -10.66 8.73 -3.06
C THR A 137 -11.00 10.15 -3.47
N LEU A 138 -10.05 10.83 -4.10
CA LEU A 138 -10.28 12.20 -4.61
C LEU A 138 -11.12 12.16 -5.89
N PRO A 139 -12.13 13.00 -6.01
CA PRO A 139 -13.04 13.00 -7.17
C PRO A 139 -12.47 13.77 -8.37
N LEU A 140 -11.20 14.12 -8.36
CA LEU A 140 -10.59 15.04 -9.35
C LEU A 140 -10.67 14.53 -10.79
N ALA A 141 -10.66 13.21 -10.99
CA ALA A 141 -10.85 12.61 -12.32
C ALA A 141 -12.26 12.85 -12.92
N HIS A 142 -13.24 13.21 -12.07
CA HIS A 142 -14.60 13.49 -12.51
C HIS A 142 -14.82 14.95 -12.88
N TYR A 143 -13.86 15.83 -12.57
CA TYR A 143 -13.95 17.27 -12.83
C TYR A 143 -13.08 17.65 -14.01
N GLY A 144 -13.62 18.46 -14.93
CA GLY A 144 -12.81 19.03 -16.01
C GLY A 144 -11.64 19.86 -15.47
N PRO A 145 -10.50 19.94 -16.18
CA PRO A 145 -9.27 20.59 -15.68
C PRO A 145 -9.47 22.04 -15.20
N ASN A 146 -10.40 22.77 -15.81
CA ASN A 146 -10.69 24.18 -15.51
C ASN A 146 -12.11 24.37 -14.93
N SER A 147 -12.77 23.33 -14.44
CA SER A 147 -14.11 23.45 -13.90
C SER A 147 -14.12 24.17 -12.55
N SER A 148 -15.24 24.82 -12.21
CA SER A 148 -15.45 25.45 -10.91
C SER A 148 -15.41 24.42 -9.78
N GLU A 149 -15.96 23.23 -10.01
CA GLU A 149 -15.99 22.13 -9.05
C GLU A 149 -14.57 21.67 -8.68
N ARG A 150 -13.67 21.58 -9.68
CA ARG A 150 -12.26 21.26 -9.41
C ARG A 150 -11.60 22.35 -8.57
N GLN A 151 -11.79 23.61 -8.91
CA GLN A 151 -11.21 24.74 -8.19
C GLN A 151 -11.72 24.82 -6.74
N GLU A 152 -13.00 24.62 -6.53
CA GLU A 152 -13.60 24.59 -5.18
C GLU A 152 -13.08 23.41 -4.36
N PHE A 153 -12.98 22.22 -4.96
CA PHE A 153 -12.42 21.06 -4.27
C PHE A 153 -10.93 21.25 -3.91
N MET A 154 -10.13 21.82 -4.83
CA MET A 154 -8.74 22.17 -4.57
C MET A 154 -8.62 23.22 -3.46
N HIS A 155 -9.57 24.17 -3.38
CA HIS A 155 -9.63 25.13 -2.29
C HIS A 155 -9.91 24.42 -0.94
N LEU A 156 -10.86 23.49 -0.91
CA LEU A 156 -11.13 22.67 0.27
C LEU A 156 -9.87 21.92 0.74
N LEU A 157 -9.12 21.31 -0.18
CA LEU A 157 -7.87 20.62 0.17
C LEU A 157 -6.85 21.59 0.80
N ARG A 158 -6.72 22.82 0.29
CA ARG A 158 -5.85 23.85 0.89
C ARG A 158 -6.28 24.22 2.31
N LEU A 159 -7.59 24.29 2.58
CA LEU A 159 -8.09 24.55 3.93
C LEU A 159 -7.77 23.39 4.89
N VAL A 160 -7.93 22.14 4.43
CA VAL A 160 -7.53 20.96 5.22
C VAL A 160 -6.03 20.99 5.51
N MET A 161 -5.20 21.31 4.50
CA MET A 161 -3.76 21.44 4.68
C MET A 161 -3.39 22.50 5.71
N ALA A 162 -4.03 23.67 5.63
CA ALA A 162 -3.79 24.77 6.58
C ALA A 162 -4.15 24.36 8.01
N GLU A 163 -5.22 23.60 8.19
CA GLU A 163 -5.65 23.09 9.49
C GLU A 163 -4.63 22.09 10.08
N VAL A 164 -4.13 21.17 9.24
CA VAL A 164 -3.12 20.18 9.63
C VAL A 164 -1.77 20.85 9.93
N ALA A 165 -1.37 21.84 9.13
CA ALA A 165 -0.08 22.53 9.30
C ALA A 165 0.03 23.38 10.57
N ASN A 166 -1.10 23.74 11.18
CA ASN A 166 -1.12 24.53 12.42
C ASN A 166 -0.89 23.69 13.68
N THR A 167 -0.38 22.48 13.56
CA THR A 167 -0.22 21.54 14.67
C THR A 167 1.23 21.23 14.98
N ASP A 168 1.56 21.01 16.25
CA ASP A 168 2.91 20.62 16.69
C ASP A 168 3.27 19.19 16.24
N THR A 169 2.28 18.31 16.13
CA THR A 169 2.40 16.95 15.60
C THR A 169 1.85 16.94 14.19
N LEU A 170 2.69 17.00 13.17
CA LEU A 170 2.25 16.98 11.78
C LEU A 170 1.75 15.58 11.39
N PRO A 171 0.42 15.32 11.39
CA PRO A 171 -0.10 14.06 10.88
C PRO A 171 0.13 13.97 9.38
N ILE A 172 0.39 12.77 8.88
CA ILE A 172 0.48 12.58 7.44
C ILE A 172 -0.90 12.73 6.79
N LEU A 173 -0.93 13.31 5.58
CA LEU A 173 -2.12 13.29 4.73
C LEU A 173 -1.99 12.19 3.69
N THR A 174 -3.03 11.39 3.59
CA THR A 174 -3.10 10.31 2.62
C THR A 174 -4.41 10.37 1.84
N SER A 175 -4.37 9.86 0.63
CA SER A 175 -5.54 9.78 -0.25
C SER A 175 -5.34 8.71 -1.31
N SER A 176 -6.35 8.48 -2.14
CA SER A 176 -6.23 7.70 -3.37
C SER A 176 -6.73 8.48 -4.56
N LEU A 177 -6.21 8.12 -5.73
CA LEU A 177 -6.66 8.64 -7.01
C LEU A 177 -7.19 7.47 -7.85
N PRO A 178 -8.40 7.61 -8.41
CA PRO A 178 -8.81 6.76 -9.50
C PRO A 178 -7.86 6.98 -10.68
N HIS A 179 -7.99 6.15 -11.70
CA HIS A 179 -7.20 6.32 -12.92
C HIS A 179 -7.35 7.76 -13.46
N MET A 180 -6.22 8.47 -13.53
CA MET A 180 -6.12 9.83 -14.08
C MET A 180 -5.11 9.82 -15.22
N ASP A 181 -5.20 10.81 -16.10
CA ASP A 181 -4.11 11.02 -17.04
C ASP A 181 -2.83 11.49 -16.31
N ASP A 182 -1.69 11.28 -16.97
CA ASP A 182 -0.37 11.57 -16.39
C ASP A 182 -0.17 13.07 -16.10
N ALA A 183 -0.85 13.96 -16.83
CA ALA A 183 -0.73 15.41 -16.65
C ALA A 183 -1.42 15.86 -15.35
N ASP A 184 -2.65 15.42 -15.14
CA ASP A 184 -3.43 15.69 -13.93
C ASP A 184 -2.76 15.08 -12.69
N LEU A 185 -2.28 13.84 -12.79
CA LEU A 185 -1.53 13.19 -11.70
C LEU A 185 -0.28 14.01 -11.33
N LYS A 186 0.48 14.46 -12.33
CA LYS A 186 1.70 15.23 -12.12
C LYS A 186 1.40 16.59 -11.46
N GLU A 187 0.33 17.27 -11.82
CA GLU A 187 -0.10 18.52 -11.19
C GLU A 187 -0.31 18.31 -9.68
N ILE A 188 -1.06 17.28 -9.30
CA ILE A 188 -1.34 16.98 -7.88
C ILE A 188 -0.08 16.58 -7.12
N LEU A 189 0.80 15.78 -7.74
CA LEU A 189 2.07 15.40 -7.13
C LEU A 189 2.98 16.62 -6.93
N GLN A 190 3.00 17.59 -7.85
CA GLN A 190 3.79 18.81 -7.73
C GLN A 190 3.37 19.71 -6.55
N GLU A 191 2.11 19.69 -6.16
CA GLU A 191 1.61 20.42 -4.98
C GLU A 191 2.16 19.85 -3.65
N SER A 192 2.66 18.61 -3.65
CA SER A 192 3.30 17.95 -2.48
C SER A 192 2.43 17.91 -1.21
N TRP A 193 1.10 17.89 -1.35
CA TRP A 193 0.18 17.91 -0.20
C TRP A 193 0.05 16.56 0.48
N PHE A 194 0.21 15.46 -0.30
CA PHE A 194 -0.02 14.13 0.20
C PHE A 194 1.29 13.38 0.43
N HIS A 195 1.41 12.79 1.61
CA HIS A 195 2.48 11.86 1.93
C HIS A 195 2.28 10.52 1.20
N HIS A 196 1.02 10.05 1.16
CA HIS A 196 0.62 8.91 0.32
C HIS A 196 -0.51 9.32 -0.62
N LEU A 197 -0.27 9.15 -1.89
CA LEU A 197 -1.28 9.21 -2.92
C LEU A 197 -1.35 7.83 -3.58
N ARG A 198 -2.29 6.99 -3.12
CA ARG A 198 -2.40 5.61 -3.58
C ARG A 198 -2.80 5.56 -5.04
N ASN A 199 -2.20 4.64 -5.79
CA ASN A 199 -2.58 4.38 -7.17
C ASN A 199 -3.60 3.25 -7.22
N ASP A 200 -4.87 3.57 -7.38
CA ASP A 200 -5.97 2.60 -7.42
C ASP A 200 -6.01 1.78 -8.73
N THR A 201 -5.16 2.08 -9.71
CA THR A 201 -5.07 1.30 -10.96
C THR A 201 -4.86 -0.20 -10.71
N LEU A 202 -4.13 -0.58 -9.64
CA LEU A 202 -3.95 -1.99 -9.28
C LEU A 202 -5.25 -2.71 -8.85
N LEU A 203 -6.32 -1.96 -8.57
CA LEU A 203 -7.63 -2.54 -8.23
C LEU A 203 -8.42 -2.96 -9.48
N ASP A 204 -8.15 -2.29 -10.61
CA ASP A 204 -8.96 -2.37 -11.83
C ASP A 204 -8.30 -3.17 -12.96
N ILE A 205 -6.97 -3.36 -12.92
CA ILE A 205 -6.25 -4.10 -13.97
C ILE A 205 -6.29 -5.60 -13.77
N GLU A 206 -6.12 -6.32 -14.85
CA GLU A 206 -5.81 -7.75 -14.77
C GLU A 206 -4.40 -7.96 -14.20
N TRP A 207 -4.29 -8.89 -13.24
CA TRP A 207 -3.00 -9.24 -12.61
C TRP A 207 -2.23 -10.21 -13.51
N LYS A 208 -1.91 -9.74 -14.71
CA LYS A 208 -1.16 -10.44 -15.75
C LYS A 208 -0.01 -9.58 -16.26
N ASN A 209 0.96 -10.21 -16.85
CA ASN A 209 2.04 -9.55 -17.57
C ASN A 209 1.57 -9.25 -19.02
N PRO A 210 1.83 -8.07 -19.61
CA PRO A 210 2.69 -7.00 -19.09
C PRO A 210 1.97 -5.94 -18.23
N GLU A 211 0.64 -5.90 -18.19
CA GLU A 211 -0.15 -4.80 -17.63
C GLU A 211 0.23 -4.45 -16.18
N LEU A 212 0.38 -5.47 -15.33
CA LEU A 212 0.77 -5.25 -13.94
C LEU A 212 2.19 -4.68 -13.83
N CYS A 213 3.13 -5.17 -14.63
CA CYS A 213 4.50 -4.65 -14.67
C CYS A 213 4.54 -3.20 -15.12
N ASP A 214 3.77 -2.85 -16.14
CA ASP A 214 3.71 -1.50 -16.70
C ASP A 214 3.05 -0.53 -15.70
N SER A 215 1.98 -0.94 -15.02
CA SER A 215 1.34 -0.14 -13.97
C SER A 215 2.29 0.15 -12.81
N ILE A 216 3.06 -0.85 -12.37
CA ILE A 216 4.07 -0.68 -11.32
C ILE A 216 5.16 0.27 -11.79
N ALA A 217 5.69 0.08 -13.01
CA ALA A 217 6.74 0.94 -13.56
C ALA A 217 6.26 2.40 -13.70
N ASN A 218 5.06 2.63 -14.23
CA ASN A 218 4.45 3.95 -14.37
C ASN A 218 4.27 4.64 -13.01
N THR A 219 3.91 3.87 -11.97
CA THR A 219 3.80 4.41 -10.61
C THR A 219 5.12 5.03 -10.15
N PHE A 220 6.25 4.37 -10.35
CA PHE A 220 7.56 4.91 -9.98
C PHE A 220 8.03 6.00 -10.93
N MET A 221 7.80 5.87 -12.24
CA MET A 221 8.17 6.90 -13.23
C MET A 221 7.53 8.26 -12.94
N ASN A 222 6.30 8.26 -12.45
CA ASN A 222 5.58 9.49 -12.12
C ASN A 222 5.97 10.07 -10.74
N ARG A 223 6.45 9.25 -9.80
CA ARG A 223 6.71 9.65 -8.41
C ARG A 223 8.17 9.89 -8.07
N ASP A 224 9.07 9.02 -8.52
CA ASP A 224 10.50 9.11 -8.19
C ASP A 224 11.14 10.45 -8.58
N PRO A 225 10.88 11.01 -9.78
CA PRO A 225 11.46 12.31 -10.17
C PRO A 225 11.01 13.47 -9.27
N LEU A 226 9.86 13.35 -8.63
CA LEU A 226 9.30 14.36 -7.73
C LEU A 226 9.60 14.06 -6.25
N GLY A 227 10.31 12.98 -5.95
CA GLY A 227 10.63 12.57 -4.59
C GLY A 227 9.47 11.94 -3.79
N HIS A 228 8.34 11.66 -4.45
CA HIS A 228 7.19 11.03 -3.80
C HIS A 228 7.39 9.54 -3.54
N VAL A 229 6.73 9.05 -2.49
CA VAL A 229 6.70 7.63 -2.16
C VAL A 229 5.59 6.94 -2.96
N ALA A 230 5.90 5.76 -3.50
CA ALA A 230 4.86 4.90 -4.02
C ALA A 230 3.98 4.41 -2.86
N ALA A 231 2.67 4.45 -3.05
CA ALA A 231 1.70 3.94 -2.10
C ALA A 231 0.75 2.98 -2.82
N TRP A 232 0.65 1.75 -2.31
CA TRP A 232 -0.08 0.66 -2.93
C TRP A 232 -1.42 0.47 -2.23
N PRO A 233 -2.54 0.35 -2.96
CA PRO A 233 -3.87 0.28 -2.38
C PRO A 233 -4.10 -1.05 -1.64
N ALA A 234 -5.03 -1.04 -0.68
CA ALA A 234 -5.54 -2.27 -0.09
C ALA A 234 -6.47 -2.96 -1.09
N LEU A 235 -6.11 -4.18 -1.49
CA LEU A 235 -6.95 -4.99 -2.37
C LEU A 235 -8.26 -5.36 -1.66
N PRO A 236 -9.42 -5.39 -2.35
CA PRO A 236 -10.67 -5.86 -1.77
C PRO A 236 -10.47 -7.23 -1.12
N TYR A 237 -10.96 -7.40 0.11
CA TYR A 237 -10.79 -8.66 0.82
C TYR A 237 -11.67 -9.75 0.19
N GLU A 238 -11.04 -10.87 -0.13
CA GLU A 238 -11.67 -12.11 -0.53
C GLU A 238 -11.00 -13.25 0.23
N ASP A 239 -11.77 -14.23 0.71
CA ASP A 239 -11.18 -15.44 1.31
C ASP A 239 -10.81 -16.44 0.21
N SER A 240 -9.81 -16.08 -0.59
CA SER A 240 -9.32 -16.88 -1.70
C SER A 240 -7.79 -16.96 -1.67
N GLU A 241 -7.24 -18.05 -2.24
CA GLU A 241 -5.77 -18.16 -2.38
C GLU A 241 -5.20 -17.08 -3.30
N LEU A 242 -5.95 -16.71 -4.33
CA LEU A 242 -5.55 -15.65 -5.24
C LEU A 242 -5.44 -14.29 -4.54
N HIS A 243 -6.40 -13.97 -3.65
CA HIS A 243 -6.32 -12.74 -2.84
C HIS A 243 -5.08 -12.74 -1.92
N ARG A 244 -4.79 -13.88 -1.29
CA ARG A 244 -3.58 -14.04 -0.46
C ARG A 244 -2.31 -13.83 -1.28
N ALA A 245 -2.25 -14.39 -2.49
CA ALA A 245 -1.10 -14.25 -3.38
C ALA A 245 -0.92 -12.81 -3.88
N ARG A 246 -1.99 -12.13 -4.27
CA ARG A 246 -1.97 -10.72 -4.67
C ARG A 246 -1.54 -9.82 -3.51
N THR A 247 -2.05 -10.05 -2.31
CA THR A 247 -1.66 -9.32 -1.10
C THR A 247 -0.17 -9.55 -0.80
N LEU A 248 0.31 -10.79 -0.84
CA LEU A 248 1.71 -11.11 -0.65
C LEU A 248 2.59 -10.41 -1.69
N PHE A 249 2.20 -10.42 -2.96
CA PHE A 249 2.91 -9.72 -4.02
C PHE A 249 2.96 -8.20 -3.79
N ALA A 250 1.83 -7.57 -3.44
CA ALA A 250 1.78 -6.13 -3.16
C ALA A 250 2.66 -5.73 -1.97
N LEU A 251 2.71 -6.57 -0.92
CA LEU A 251 3.61 -6.38 0.23
C LEU A 251 5.09 -6.44 -0.14
N ALA A 252 5.47 -7.01 -1.27
CA ALA A 252 6.86 -7.04 -1.75
C ALA A 252 7.30 -5.75 -2.45
N LEU A 253 6.38 -4.87 -2.82
CA LEU A 253 6.69 -3.65 -3.56
C LEU A 253 7.29 -2.58 -2.64
N PRO A 254 8.31 -1.82 -3.09
CA PRO A 254 8.83 -0.67 -2.34
C PRO A 254 7.79 0.43 -2.17
N GLY A 255 7.91 1.21 -1.09
CA GLY A 255 6.95 2.25 -0.72
C GLY A 255 6.01 1.82 0.40
N ALA A 256 4.93 2.56 0.63
CA ALA A 256 3.91 2.22 1.61
C ALA A 256 2.89 1.23 1.03
N THR A 257 2.50 0.23 1.81
CA THR A 257 1.53 -0.78 1.35
C THR A 257 0.35 -0.84 2.29
N TYR A 258 -0.84 -0.75 1.71
CA TYR A 258 -2.10 -0.92 2.43
C TYR A 258 -2.65 -2.33 2.21
N PHE A 259 -3.21 -2.92 3.25
CA PHE A 259 -3.90 -4.20 3.15
C PHE A 259 -5.11 -4.24 4.09
N ASN A 260 -6.12 -5.02 3.77
CA ASN A 260 -7.30 -5.13 4.60
C ASN A 260 -7.11 -6.15 5.71
N SER A 261 -7.54 -5.80 6.93
CA SER A 261 -7.78 -6.81 7.97
C SER A 261 -8.93 -7.70 7.52
N PRO A 262 -8.84 -9.02 7.70
CA PRO A 262 -10.01 -9.89 7.56
C PRO A 262 -11.16 -9.40 8.45
N PRO A 263 -12.43 -9.58 8.06
CA PRO A 263 -13.55 -9.40 8.96
C PRO A 263 -13.36 -10.24 10.22
N SER A 264 -13.82 -9.76 11.37
CA SER A 264 -13.58 -10.37 12.69
C SER A 264 -14.10 -11.82 12.82
N ASP A 265 -15.07 -12.19 12.01
CA ASP A 265 -15.67 -13.52 11.91
C ASP A 265 -14.99 -14.45 10.87
N ALA A 266 -14.12 -13.87 10.02
CA ALA A 266 -13.41 -14.57 8.94
C ALA A 266 -11.88 -14.57 9.11
N ILE A 267 -11.37 -14.34 10.32
CA ILE A 267 -9.92 -14.34 10.56
C ILE A 267 -9.37 -15.75 10.41
N SER A 268 -8.76 -16.02 9.24
CA SER A 268 -7.99 -17.24 9.04
C SER A 268 -6.64 -17.10 9.75
N PRO A 269 -6.32 -17.96 10.74
CA PRO A 269 -5.01 -17.92 11.39
C PRO A 269 -3.84 -18.06 10.40
N SER A 270 -4.03 -18.81 9.32
CA SER A 270 -3.03 -18.97 8.26
C SER A 270 -2.76 -17.67 7.50
N PHE A 271 -3.79 -16.84 7.27
CA PHE A 271 -3.61 -15.53 6.64
C PHE A 271 -2.83 -14.58 7.56
N VAL A 272 -3.16 -14.54 8.85
CA VAL A 272 -2.43 -13.71 9.82
C VAL A 272 -0.95 -14.12 9.89
N LEU A 273 -0.66 -15.43 9.92
CA LEU A 273 0.71 -15.93 9.91
C LEU A 273 1.45 -15.58 8.61
N LEU A 274 0.77 -15.66 7.46
CA LEU A 274 1.33 -15.24 6.17
C LEU A 274 1.73 -13.76 6.19
N ILE A 275 0.83 -12.88 6.64
CA ILE A 275 1.10 -11.44 6.74
C ILE A 275 2.24 -11.17 7.72
N GLN A 276 2.23 -11.79 8.89
CA GLN A 276 3.31 -11.64 9.89
C GLN A 276 4.67 -12.03 9.30
N GLN A 277 4.75 -13.17 8.62
CA GLN A 277 5.98 -13.65 7.99
C GLN A 277 6.41 -12.70 6.85
N ALA A 278 5.47 -12.23 6.04
CA ALA A 278 5.74 -11.28 4.96
C ALA A 278 6.28 -9.95 5.50
N LEU A 279 5.62 -9.34 6.50
CA LEU A 279 6.05 -8.06 7.07
C LEU A 279 7.41 -8.17 7.76
N ARG A 280 7.65 -9.27 8.47
CA ARG A 280 8.97 -9.55 9.05
C ARG A 280 10.05 -9.65 7.98
N THR A 281 9.83 -10.46 6.94
CA THR A 281 10.77 -10.61 5.82
C THR A 281 11.00 -9.29 5.09
N ARG A 282 9.93 -8.52 4.86
CA ARG A 282 9.99 -7.18 4.27
C ARG A 282 10.92 -6.24 5.06
N ALA A 283 10.79 -6.22 6.39
CA ALA A 283 11.64 -5.41 7.26
C ALA A 283 13.10 -5.91 7.29
N GLU A 284 13.31 -7.22 7.48
CA GLU A 284 14.64 -7.83 7.53
C GLU A 284 15.46 -7.62 6.26
N HIS A 285 14.81 -7.60 5.08
CA HIS A 285 15.46 -7.40 3.79
C HIS A 285 15.38 -5.96 3.25
N GLY A 286 14.79 -5.04 4.02
CA GLY A 286 14.67 -3.62 3.61
C GLY A 286 13.89 -3.40 2.33
N MET A 287 12.89 -4.24 2.03
CA MET A 287 12.16 -4.21 0.77
C MET A 287 11.35 -2.92 0.60
N GLY A 288 10.86 -2.34 1.70
CA GLY A 288 10.04 -1.12 1.67
C GLY A 288 10.77 0.13 1.15
N THR A 289 12.09 0.21 1.31
CA THR A 289 12.94 1.31 0.82
C THR A 289 13.96 0.84 -0.21
N GLY A 290 13.91 -0.44 -0.57
CA GLY A 290 14.83 -1.10 -1.50
C GLY A 290 14.55 -0.75 -2.96
N SER A 291 15.43 -1.21 -3.84
CA SER A 291 15.22 -1.13 -5.29
C SER A 291 14.20 -2.15 -5.77
N LEU A 292 13.60 -1.88 -6.93
CA LEU A 292 12.75 -2.82 -7.65
C LEU A 292 13.25 -3.00 -9.08
N ALA A 293 13.33 -4.26 -9.51
CA ALA A 293 13.65 -4.58 -10.90
C ALA A 293 12.76 -5.70 -11.43
N HIS A 294 12.34 -5.60 -12.68
CA HIS A 294 11.68 -6.69 -13.38
C HIS A 294 12.69 -7.67 -13.93
N VAL A 295 12.46 -8.97 -13.76
CA VAL A 295 13.33 -10.04 -14.25
C VAL A 295 12.56 -10.84 -15.30
N ARG A 296 13.14 -10.94 -16.51
CA ARG A 296 12.53 -11.66 -17.64
C ARG A 296 13.53 -12.65 -18.24
N GLY A 297 13.03 -13.64 -18.96
CA GLY A 297 13.87 -14.61 -19.67
C GLY A 297 14.45 -15.72 -18.80
N LEU A 298 13.90 -15.93 -17.62
CA LEU A 298 14.22 -17.10 -16.79
C LEU A 298 13.63 -18.36 -17.44
N ALA A 299 14.45 -19.38 -17.62
CA ALA A 299 14.06 -20.59 -18.35
C ALA A 299 12.88 -21.36 -17.70
N TRP A 300 12.75 -21.22 -16.38
CA TRP A 300 11.69 -21.86 -15.58
C TRP A 300 10.44 -21.01 -15.42
N ALA A 301 10.51 -19.70 -15.71
CA ALA A 301 9.40 -18.77 -15.61
C ALA A 301 8.79 -18.52 -17.00
N GLY A 302 7.55 -18.92 -17.20
CA GLY A 302 6.80 -18.63 -18.43
C GLY A 302 6.52 -17.12 -18.60
N PRO A 303 5.99 -16.70 -19.76
CA PRO A 303 5.74 -15.29 -20.07
C PRO A 303 4.73 -14.64 -19.09
N ASP A 304 3.79 -15.41 -18.57
CA ASP A 304 2.76 -14.94 -17.64
C ASP A 304 3.15 -15.06 -16.16
N CYS A 305 4.37 -15.52 -15.88
CA CYS A 305 4.95 -15.52 -14.56
C CYS A 305 5.63 -14.16 -14.30
N LEU A 306 5.16 -13.43 -13.29
CA LEU A 306 5.76 -12.16 -12.89
C LEU A 306 6.89 -12.43 -11.91
N VAL A 307 8.09 -11.96 -12.30
CA VAL A 307 9.27 -12.11 -11.46
C VAL A 307 9.90 -10.75 -11.23
N HIS A 308 10.01 -10.38 -9.96
CA HIS A 308 10.62 -9.12 -9.54
C HIS A 308 11.78 -9.39 -8.58
N MET A 309 12.79 -8.53 -8.66
CA MET A 309 13.79 -8.41 -7.61
C MET A 309 13.43 -7.19 -6.78
N SER A 310 12.98 -7.39 -5.54
CA SER A 310 12.70 -6.34 -4.56
C SER A 310 13.82 -6.34 -3.50
N ALA A 311 14.63 -5.28 -3.47
CA ALA A 311 15.90 -5.28 -2.76
C ALA A 311 16.77 -6.51 -3.16
N GLN A 312 16.90 -7.50 -2.27
CA GLN A 312 17.64 -8.74 -2.52
C GLN A 312 16.74 -9.99 -2.52
N VAL A 313 15.43 -9.78 -2.58
CA VAL A 313 14.42 -10.84 -2.55
C VAL A 313 13.83 -11.03 -3.94
N LEU A 314 13.88 -12.25 -4.44
CA LEU A 314 13.20 -12.63 -5.67
C LEU A 314 11.72 -12.90 -5.34
N VAL A 315 10.84 -12.15 -5.94
CA VAL A 315 9.38 -12.26 -5.79
C VAL A 315 8.82 -12.89 -7.03
N VAL A 316 8.10 -13.99 -6.89
CA VAL A 316 7.51 -14.74 -7.99
C VAL A 316 6.01 -14.83 -7.78
N PHE A 317 5.23 -14.32 -8.73
CA PHE A 317 3.78 -14.49 -8.79
C PHE A 317 3.42 -15.25 -10.05
N ASN A 318 2.87 -16.45 -9.88
CA ASN A 318 2.47 -17.28 -11.00
C ASN A 318 1.06 -16.91 -11.49
N ALA A 319 0.98 -16.02 -12.47
CA ALA A 319 -0.26 -15.62 -13.13
C ALA A 319 -0.61 -16.51 -14.35
N SER A 320 0.16 -17.58 -14.60
CA SER A 320 -0.11 -18.53 -15.68
C SER A 320 -1.09 -19.63 -15.26
N ASP A 321 -1.56 -20.40 -16.24
CA ASP A 321 -2.48 -21.54 -16.02
C ASP A 321 -1.74 -22.85 -15.69
N SER A 322 -0.43 -22.84 -15.57
CA SER A 322 0.39 -24.02 -15.30
C SER A 322 1.30 -23.83 -14.09
N THR A 323 1.69 -24.93 -13.46
CA THR A 323 2.64 -24.91 -12.35
C THR A 323 4.02 -24.47 -12.83
N VAL A 324 4.58 -23.47 -12.16
CA VAL A 324 5.97 -23.00 -12.34
C VAL A 324 6.82 -23.64 -11.26
N VAL A 325 8.01 -24.13 -11.63
CA VAL A 325 8.93 -24.77 -10.69
C VAL A 325 10.15 -23.87 -10.50
N VAL A 326 10.25 -23.25 -9.35
CA VAL A 326 11.40 -22.40 -8.99
C VAL A 326 12.56 -23.29 -8.55
N PRO A 327 13.75 -23.13 -9.17
CA PRO A 327 14.90 -23.97 -8.91
C PRO A 327 15.46 -23.86 -7.48
N PRO A 328 16.20 -24.88 -6.99
CA PRO A 328 16.60 -25.01 -5.59
C PRO A 328 17.67 -24.02 -5.13
N GLU A 329 18.33 -23.30 -6.04
CA GLU A 329 19.24 -22.21 -5.70
C GLU A 329 18.53 -20.98 -5.10
N HIS A 330 17.20 -20.93 -5.18
CA HIS A 330 16.36 -19.91 -4.57
C HIS A 330 15.70 -20.45 -3.31
N ARG A 331 16.20 -20.05 -2.15
CA ARG A 331 15.65 -20.49 -0.87
C ARG A 331 14.31 -19.78 -0.57
N PRO A 332 13.20 -20.50 -0.41
CA PRO A 332 11.93 -19.88 -0.11
C PRO A 332 11.91 -19.23 1.29
N LEU A 333 11.37 -18.00 1.37
CA LEU A 333 11.21 -17.21 2.59
C LEU A 333 9.75 -17.17 3.03
N VAL A 334 8.85 -16.84 2.10
CA VAL A 334 7.40 -16.71 2.32
C VAL A 334 6.68 -17.27 1.10
N SER A 335 5.57 -17.97 1.30
CA SER A 335 4.77 -18.52 0.19
C SER A 335 3.30 -18.63 0.57
N THR A 336 2.41 -18.43 -0.41
CA THR A 336 0.99 -18.79 -0.29
C THR A 336 0.76 -20.28 -0.55
N GLY A 337 1.69 -20.94 -1.23
CA GLY A 337 1.68 -22.39 -1.43
C GLY A 337 2.43 -23.14 -0.34
N VAL A 338 2.40 -24.46 -0.44
CA VAL A 338 3.15 -25.34 0.48
C VAL A 338 4.64 -25.24 0.19
N LEU A 339 5.41 -24.87 1.19
CA LEU A 339 6.87 -24.85 1.07
C LEU A 339 7.45 -26.27 1.16
N PRO A 340 8.50 -26.57 0.38
CA PRO A 340 9.16 -27.87 0.47
C PRO A 340 9.78 -28.06 1.86
N THR A 341 9.68 -29.28 2.38
CA THR A 341 10.25 -29.64 3.69
C THR A 341 11.76 -29.88 3.65
N GLN A 342 12.30 -30.14 2.47
CA GLN A 342 13.73 -30.35 2.26
C GLN A 342 14.41 -29.07 1.78
N LEU A 343 15.51 -28.71 2.42
CA LEU A 343 16.39 -27.65 1.96
C LEU A 343 16.99 -28.01 0.58
N ASN A 344 17.09 -27.02 -0.29
CA ASN A 344 17.63 -27.17 -1.66
C ASN A 344 16.78 -28.09 -2.56
N SER A 345 15.47 -28.08 -2.40
CA SER A 345 14.55 -28.73 -3.34
C SER A 345 13.82 -27.69 -4.19
N ASP A 346 13.38 -28.15 -5.35
CA ASP A 346 12.51 -27.35 -6.23
C ASP A 346 11.24 -26.89 -5.51
N THR A 347 10.83 -25.66 -5.76
CA THR A 347 9.60 -25.10 -5.18
C THR A 347 8.53 -24.95 -6.25
N PRO A 348 7.51 -25.83 -6.28
CA PRO A 348 6.40 -25.70 -7.21
C PRO A 348 5.46 -24.58 -6.75
N LEU A 349 5.09 -23.71 -7.69
CA LEU A 349 4.07 -22.68 -7.53
C LEU A 349 2.91 -22.96 -8.49
N ALA A 350 1.77 -23.34 -7.96
CA ALA A 350 0.55 -23.51 -8.73
C ALA A 350 0.05 -22.19 -9.31
N PRO A 351 -0.85 -22.21 -10.30
CA PRO A 351 -1.54 -21.02 -10.79
C PRO A 351 -2.12 -20.17 -9.65
N GLY A 352 -1.92 -18.86 -9.71
CA GLY A 352 -2.41 -17.91 -8.71
C GLY A 352 -1.63 -17.90 -7.38
N GLN A 353 -0.48 -18.56 -7.28
CA GLN A 353 0.36 -18.52 -6.09
C GLN A 353 1.49 -17.49 -6.18
N CYS A 354 1.91 -16.98 -5.02
CA CYS A 354 3.03 -16.07 -4.87
C CYS A 354 4.02 -16.61 -3.83
N ALA A 355 5.32 -16.44 -4.10
CA ALA A 355 6.35 -16.74 -3.12
C ALA A 355 7.54 -15.77 -3.23
N TRP A 356 8.24 -15.60 -2.11
CA TRP A 356 9.46 -14.81 -1.99
C TRP A 356 10.64 -15.71 -1.71
N PHE A 357 11.76 -15.42 -2.33
CA PHE A 357 12.96 -16.25 -2.25
C PHE A 357 14.19 -15.39 -1.93
N GLU A 358 15.07 -15.91 -1.10
CA GLU A 358 16.42 -15.43 -0.98
C GLU A 358 17.22 -15.92 -2.19
N THR A 359 17.86 -14.99 -2.90
CA THR A 359 18.77 -15.36 -3.99
C THR A 359 20.17 -15.55 -3.44
N ALA A 360 20.87 -16.61 -3.85
CA ALA A 360 22.31 -16.70 -3.61
C ALA A 360 22.97 -15.41 -4.14
N ARG A 361 23.77 -14.73 -3.32
CA ARG A 361 24.48 -13.51 -3.74
C ARG A 361 25.34 -13.85 -4.95
N VAL A 362 24.86 -13.50 -6.14
CA VAL A 362 25.71 -13.43 -7.31
C VAL A 362 26.67 -12.28 -7.04
N ARG A 363 27.89 -12.58 -6.61
CA ARG A 363 28.96 -11.55 -6.54
C ARG A 363 29.09 -10.99 -7.96
N PRO A 364 28.92 -9.68 -8.19
CA PRO A 364 29.20 -9.11 -9.48
C PRO A 364 30.65 -9.51 -9.84
N ARG A 365 30.82 -10.21 -10.96
CA ARG A 365 32.17 -10.37 -11.52
C ARG A 365 32.62 -8.99 -11.92
N VAL A 366 33.51 -8.42 -11.13
CA VAL A 366 34.25 -7.23 -11.53
C VAL A 366 35.08 -7.68 -12.73
N PHE A 367 34.69 -7.29 -13.94
CA PHE A 367 35.56 -7.40 -15.09
C PHE A 367 36.67 -6.36 -14.87
N ALA A 368 37.84 -6.82 -14.43
CA ALA A 368 39.04 -6.02 -14.51
C ALA A 368 39.24 -5.73 -15.99
N THR A 369 39.12 -4.47 -16.40
CA THR A 369 39.62 -3.98 -17.68
C THR A 369 41.14 -3.96 -17.53
N GLU A 370 41.83 -4.85 -18.28
CA GLU A 370 43.25 -4.70 -18.60
C GLU A 370 43.48 -3.54 -19.58
#